data_fdde0ccf9b993704cd676e20b1c3ea45
#
_entry.id   fdde0ccf9b993704cd676e20b1c3ea45
#
_cell.length_a   1.000
_cell.length_b   1.000
_cell.length_c   1.000
_cell.angle_alpha   90.00
_cell.angle_beta   90.00
_cell.angle_gamma   90.00
#
_symmetry.space_group_name_H-M   'P 1'
#
loop_
_entity.id
_entity.type
_entity.pdbx_description
1 polymer ?
#
loop_
_entity_poly.entity_id
_entity_poly.type
_entity_poly.pdbx_seq_one_letter_code
_entity_poly.pdbx_strand_id
1 'polypeptide(L)'
;GISSDEILRMKPSREHWITHRWPLIDLGWSRRDCLQWFSSEYPRRHLPRSACVICPYRSNRNWVEMKRQDPKSFDEAVNFDNQLRSRTTTPIRQTLRGRPYLHAARRPLATVVAELERAADMLDGKTEEHYNPFNNECEGMCGV
;
A
#
# COMPACT_ATOMS: atom_id res chain seq x y z
N GLY A 1 9.52 -7.72 -9.25
CA GLY A 1 10.87 -8.26 -9.13
C GLY A 1 11.35 -8.24 -7.69
N ILE A 2 12.37 -9.01 -7.38
CA ILE A 2 13.04 -8.99 -6.07
C ILE A 2 14.32 -8.19 -6.26
N SER A 3 14.48 -7.10 -5.48
CA SER A 3 15.68 -6.26 -5.45
C SER A 3 16.69 -6.77 -4.41
N SER A 4 17.91 -6.19 -4.39
CA SER A 4 18.95 -6.58 -3.44
C SER A 4 18.53 -6.41 -1.97
N ASP A 5 17.63 -5.45 -1.68
CA ASP A 5 17.07 -5.22 -0.34
C ASP A 5 16.15 -6.36 0.13
N GLU A 6 15.64 -7.16 -0.81
CA GLU A 6 14.65 -8.21 -0.56
C GLU A 6 15.20 -9.62 -0.80
N ILE A 7 16.52 -9.80 -0.74
CA ILE A 7 17.21 -11.06 -1.07
C ILE A 7 16.67 -12.26 -0.28
N LEU A 8 16.20 -12.03 0.95
CA LEU A 8 15.62 -13.06 1.80
C LEU A 8 14.26 -13.60 1.30
N ARG A 9 13.64 -12.91 0.33
CA ARG A 9 12.40 -13.34 -0.33
C ARG A 9 12.64 -14.30 -1.49
N MET A 10 13.90 -14.49 -1.89
CA MET A 10 14.27 -15.43 -2.94
C MET A 10 13.94 -16.87 -2.51
N LYS A 11 13.12 -17.54 -3.30
CA LYS A 11 12.82 -18.94 -3.10
C LYS A 11 12.89 -19.65 -4.45
N PRO A 12 13.58 -20.81 -4.54
CA PRO A 12 13.55 -21.63 -5.75
C PRO A 12 12.14 -22.15 -5.99
N SER A 13 11.82 -22.46 -7.26
CA SER A 13 10.58 -23.13 -7.58
C SER A 13 10.55 -24.52 -6.95
N ARG A 14 9.37 -24.95 -6.54
CA ARG A 14 9.13 -26.35 -6.14
C ARG A 14 9.00 -27.27 -7.36
N GLU A 15 8.68 -26.69 -8.52
CA GLU A 15 8.51 -27.40 -9.77
C GLU A 15 9.85 -27.49 -10.52
N HIS A 16 10.29 -28.71 -10.85
CA HIS A 16 11.59 -28.97 -11.47
C HIS A 16 11.76 -28.37 -12.87
N TRP A 17 10.66 -28.07 -13.55
CA TRP A 17 10.64 -27.50 -14.90
C TRP A 17 10.60 -25.95 -14.90
N ILE A 18 10.53 -25.29 -13.73
CA ILE A 18 10.54 -23.84 -13.56
C ILE A 18 11.86 -23.39 -12.98
N THR A 19 12.59 -22.56 -13.73
CA THR A 19 13.80 -21.90 -13.23
C THR A 19 13.50 -20.43 -12.95
N HIS A 20 13.62 -20.02 -11.69
CA HIS A 20 13.50 -18.61 -11.31
C HIS A 20 14.78 -17.86 -11.66
N ARG A 21 14.63 -16.61 -12.10
CA ARG A 21 15.72 -15.65 -12.26
C ARG A 21 15.38 -14.36 -11.52
N TRP A 22 16.40 -13.71 -11.00
CA TRP A 22 16.27 -12.45 -10.26
C TRP A 22 17.18 -11.38 -10.86
N PRO A 23 16.81 -10.80 -12.01
CA PRO A 23 17.65 -9.87 -12.75
C PRO A 23 18.14 -8.66 -11.93
N LEU A 24 17.31 -8.15 -10.99
CA LEU A 24 17.72 -7.04 -10.13
C LEU A 24 18.80 -7.45 -9.13
N ILE A 25 18.78 -8.70 -8.67
CA ILE A 25 19.85 -9.25 -7.82
C ILE A 25 21.14 -9.41 -8.65
N ASP A 26 21.03 -9.95 -9.86
CA ASP A 26 22.16 -10.14 -10.77
C ASP A 26 22.83 -8.79 -11.10
N LEU A 27 22.04 -7.71 -11.20
CA LEU A 27 22.52 -6.34 -11.42
C LEU A 27 22.96 -5.63 -10.14
N GLY A 28 22.75 -6.21 -8.96
CA GLY A 28 23.02 -5.57 -7.67
C GLY A 28 22.10 -4.38 -7.36
N TRP A 29 20.94 -4.29 -8.03
CA TRP A 29 20.03 -3.16 -7.89
C TRP A 29 19.18 -3.26 -6.62
N SER A 30 19.22 -2.18 -5.85
CA SER A 30 18.31 -1.94 -4.73
C SER A 30 16.98 -1.35 -5.21
N ARG A 31 16.01 -1.29 -4.31
CA ARG A 31 14.76 -0.57 -4.55
C ARG A 31 15.00 0.91 -4.89
N ARG A 32 15.97 1.52 -4.23
CA ARG A 32 16.37 2.91 -4.48
C ARG A 32 16.87 3.10 -5.92
N ASP A 33 17.67 2.18 -6.42
CA ASP A 33 18.18 2.24 -7.79
C ASP A 33 17.07 2.13 -8.80
N CYS A 34 16.08 1.26 -8.56
CA CYS A 34 14.88 1.14 -9.39
C CYS A 34 14.07 2.45 -9.42
N LEU A 35 13.87 3.10 -8.27
CA LEU A 35 13.16 4.37 -8.18
C LEU A 35 13.91 5.50 -8.87
N GLN A 36 15.21 5.53 -8.71
CA GLN A 36 16.09 6.52 -9.34
C GLN A 36 16.07 6.39 -10.86
N TRP A 37 16.20 5.15 -11.35
CA TRP A 37 16.07 4.84 -12.77
C TRP A 37 14.69 5.27 -13.31
N PHE A 38 13.61 4.92 -12.61
CA PHE A 38 12.27 5.29 -13.04
C PHE A 38 12.10 6.82 -13.13
N SER A 39 12.59 7.56 -12.13
CA SER A 39 12.51 9.02 -12.12
C SER A 39 13.32 9.66 -13.24
N SER A 40 14.45 9.05 -13.62
CA SER A 40 15.29 9.49 -14.74
C SER A 40 14.62 9.25 -16.09
N GLU A 41 14.09 8.03 -16.30
CA GLU A 41 13.49 7.64 -17.59
C GLU A 41 12.09 8.25 -17.79
N TYR A 42 11.35 8.44 -16.69
CA TYR A 42 9.98 8.92 -16.72
C TYR A 42 9.73 10.13 -15.79
N PRO A 43 10.43 11.26 -15.98
CA PRO A 43 10.43 12.39 -15.04
C PRO A 43 9.05 13.05 -14.85
N ARG A 44 8.12 12.81 -15.78
CA ARG A 44 6.74 13.35 -15.71
C ARG A 44 5.72 12.33 -15.18
N ARG A 45 6.14 11.13 -14.83
CA ARG A 45 5.23 10.08 -14.34
C ARG A 45 5.39 9.92 -12.85
N HIS A 46 4.28 9.95 -12.14
CA HIS A 46 4.22 9.49 -10.76
C HIS A 46 4.22 7.96 -10.73
N LEU A 47 5.05 7.38 -9.86
CA LEU A 47 5.04 5.94 -9.63
C LEU A 47 3.96 5.62 -8.58
N PRO A 48 2.83 5.02 -8.97
CA PRO A 48 1.77 4.70 -8.02
C PRO A 48 2.23 3.58 -7.08
N ARG A 49 1.61 3.53 -5.91
CA ARG A 49 1.84 2.43 -4.97
C ARG A 49 1.33 1.11 -5.56
N SER A 50 2.18 0.09 -5.56
CA SER A 50 1.83 -1.28 -5.93
C SER A 50 1.11 -1.99 -4.79
N ALA A 51 -0.12 -1.58 -4.50
CA ALA A 51 -0.96 -2.18 -3.45
C ALA A 51 -2.43 -2.15 -3.85
N CYS A 52 -3.20 -3.12 -3.35
CA CYS A 52 -4.65 -3.16 -3.58
C CYS A 52 -5.31 -1.86 -3.10
N VAL A 53 -6.36 -1.43 -3.80
CA VAL A 53 -7.16 -0.24 -3.43
C VAL A 53 -7.64 -0.33 -1.98
N ILE A 54 -8.10 -1.49 -1.56
CA ILE A 54 -8.65 -1.78 -0.23
C ILE A 54 -7.61 -2.36 0.75
N CYS A 55 -6.32 -2.05 0.58
CA CYS A 55 -5.27 -2.59 1.44
C CYS A 55 -5.37 -2.02 2.87
N PRO A 56 -5.60 -2.85 3.93
CA PRO A 56 -5.73 -2.37 5.30
C PRO A 56 -4.40 -1.89 5.91
N TYR A 57 -3.28 -2.25 5.30
CA TYR A 57 -1.92 -1.86 5.72
C TYR A 57 -1.45 -0.55 5.09
N ARG A 58 -2.37 0.20 4.47
CA ARG A 58 -2.06 1.50 3.90
C ARG A 58 -1.83 2.52 5.01
N SER A 59 -0.74 3.28 4.95
CA SER A 59 -0.44 4.35 5.91
C SER A 59 -1.44 5.52 5.79
N ASN A 60 -1.53 6.34 6.83
CA ASN A 60 -2.35 7.56 6.85
C ASN A 60 -2.06 8.47 5.66
N ARG A 61 -0.77 8.72 5.39
CA ARG A 61 -0.33 9.50 4.25
C ARG A 61 -0.83 8.91 2.93
N ASN A 62 -0.67 7.61 2.74
CA ASN A 62 -1.09 6.95 1.51
C ASN A 62 -2.61 6.98 1.30
N TRP A 63 -3.41 7.06 2.36
CA TRP A 63 -4.85 7.26 2.26
C TRP A 63 -5.20 8.68 1.81
N VAL A 64 -4.53 9.70 2.38
CA VAL A 64 -4.69 11.10 1.98
C VAL A 64 -4.24 11.31 0.55
N GLU A 65 -3.09 10.75 0.19
CA GLU A 65 -2.53 10.83 -1.16
C GLU A 65 -3.46 10.16 -2.20
N MET A 66 -4.00 8.97 -1.91
CA MET A 66 -4.99 8.32 -2.76
C MET A 66 -6.22 9.21 -2.97
N LYS A 67 -6.73 9.82 -1.92
CA LYS A 67 -7.89 10.72 -2.04
C LYS A 67 -7.61 11.93 -2.93
N ARG A 68 -6.38 12.47 -2.87
CA ARG A 68 -5.97 13.65 -3.67
C ARG A 68 -5.66 13.30 -5.12
N GLN A 69 -4.99 12.17 -5.38
CA GLN A 69 -4.47 11.81 -6.70
C GLN A 69 -5.41 10.88 -7.48
N ASP A 70 -6.15 10.03 -6.78
CA ASP A 70 -7.09 9.08 -7.36
C ASP A 70 -8.38 8.99 -6.50
N PRO A 71 -9.23 10.04 -6.57
CA PRO A 71 -10.48 10.10 -5.81
C PRO A 71 -11.39 8.91 -6.09
N LYS A 72 -11.38 8.40 -7.32
CA LYS A 72 -12.22 7.26 -7.72
C LYS A 72 -11.87 6.00 -6.94
N SER A 73 -10.60 5.65 -6.88
CA SER A 73 -10.13 4.51 -6.08
C SER A 73 -10.37 4.74 -4.58
N PHE A 74 -10.27 5.97 -4.12
CA PHE A 74 -10.61 6.30 -2.72
C PHE A 74 -12.09 6.05 -2.43
N ASP A 75 -12.98 6.46 -3.32
CA ASP A 75 -14.43 6.24 -3.18
C ASP A 75 -14.77 4.73 -3.21
N GLU A 76 -14.08 3.94 -4.02
CA GLU A 76 -14.20 2.48 -4.02
C GLU A 76 -13.80 1.90 -2.65
N ALA A 77 -12.71 2.37 -2.06
CA ALA A 77 -12.27 1.95 -0.73
C ALA A 77 -13.27 2.34 0.37
N VAL A 78 -13.84 3.55 0.31
CA VAL A 78 -14.89 4.01 1.23
C VAL A 78 -16.14 3.17 1.10
N ASN A 79 -16.57 2.87 -0.13
CA ASN A 79 -17.73 2.00 -0.38
C ASN A 79 -17.50 0.59 0.20
N PHE A 80 -16.32 0.04 0.01
CA PHE A 80 -15.95 -1.25 0.60
C PHE A 80 -15.97 -1.21 2.14
N ASP A 81 -15.38 -0.19 2.76
CA ASP A 81 -15.40 0.01 4.22
C ASP A 81 -16.85 0.12 4.76
N ASN A 82 -17.73 0.82 4.04
CA ASN A 82 -19.15 0.90 4.37
C ASN A 82 -19.84 -0.46 4.28
N GLN A 83 -19.57 -1.22 3.21
CA GLN A 83 -20.12 -2.56 3.03
C GLN A 83 -19.64 -3.53 4.12
N LEU A 84 -18.38 -3.48 4.51
CA LEU A 84 -17.85 -4.28 5.60
C LEU A 84 -18.63 -4.05 6.91
N ARG A 85 -18.98 -2.81 7.18
CA ARG A 85 -19.70 -2.41 8.41
C ARG A 85 -21.20 -2.72 8.34
N SER A 86 -21.81 -2.64 7.17
CA SER A 86 -23.26 -2.84 6.97
C SER A 86 -23.64 -4.31 6.85
N ARG A 87 -22.74 -5.20 6.44
CA ARG A 87 -23.05 -6.62 6.28
C ARG A 87 -23.32 -7.29 7.61
N THR A 88 -24.60 -7.36 7.96
CA THR A 88 -25.10 -7.99 9.18
C THR A 88 -25.12 -9.51 9.13
N THR A 89 -25.02 -10.13 7.95
CA THR A 89 -25.44 -11.52 7.69
C THR A 89 -24.39 -12.38 6.98
N THR A 90 -23.12 -12.00 6.93
CA THR A 90 -22.10 -12.87 6.33
C THR A 90 -21.51 -13.85 7.36
N PRO A 91 -21.16 -15.10 6.95
CA PRO A 91 -20.48 -16.06 7.83
C PRO A 91 -19.25 -15.49 8.51
N ILE A 92 -18.54 -14.57 7.84
CA ILE A 92 -17.34 -13.89 8.35
C ILE A 92 -17.67 -13.06 9.62
N ARG A 93 -18.85 -12.48 9.73
CA ARG A 93 -19.22 -11.67 10.89
C ARG A 93 -19.54 -12.50 12.13
N GLN A 94 -19.96 -13.73 11.97
CA GLN A 94 -20.21 -14.63 13.09
C GLN A 94 -18.90 -15.02 13.80
N THR A 95 -17.76 -14.93 13.11
CA THR A 95 -16.44 -15.22 13.65
C THR A 95 -15.68 -13.98 14.18
N LEU A 96 -16.12 -12.77 13.80
CA LEU A 96 -15.46 -11.53 14.21
C LEU A 96 -16.09 -10.99 15.51
N ARG A 97 -15.26 -10.80 16.54
CA ARG A 97 -15.65 -10.24 17.85
C ARG A 97 -15.92 -8.72 17.83
N GLY A 98 -16.09 -8.07 16.69
CA GLY A 98 -16.31 -6.62 16.61
C GLY A 98 -16.69 -6.15 15.21
N ARG A 99 -16.93 -4.84 15.06
CA ARG A 99 -17.16 -4.25 13.74
C ARG A 99 -15.86 -4.19 12.96
N PRO A 100 -15.80 -4.74 11.74
CA PRO A 100 -14.64 -4.61 10.88
C PRO A 100 -14.54 -3.18 10.33
N TYR A 101 -13.33 -2.68 10.21
CA TYR A 101 -12.98 -1.41 9.58
C TYR A 101 -11.78 -1.62 8.69
N LEU A 102 -11.73 -0.90 7.59
CA LEU A 102 -10.59 -0.97 6.67
C LEU A 102 -9.37 -0.24 7.26
N HIS A 103 -9.60 0.86 7.99
CA HIS A 103 -8.52 1.65 8.57
C HIS A 103 -8.11 1.12 9.96
N ALA A 104 -6.81 1.14 10.25
CA ALA A 104 -6.22 0.67 11.52
C ALA A 104 -6.78 1.40 12.77
N ALA A 105 -7.23 2.65 12.62
CA ALA A 105 -7.88 3.41 13.71
C ALA A 105 -9.24 2.86 14.13
N ARG A 106 -9.77 1.82 13.48
CA ARG A 106 -11.09 1.22 13.75
C ARG A 106 -12.24 2.23 13.72
N ARG A 107 -12.18 3.13 12.75
CA ARG A 107 -13.17 4.19 12.50
C ARG A 107 -13.47 4.24 10.99
N PRO A 108 -14.61 4.82 10.58
CA PRO A 108 -14.96 4.96 9.16
C PRO A 108 -13.84 5.63 8.38
N LEU A 109 -13.43 5.02 7.26
CA LEU A 109 -12.30 5.47 6.45
C LEU A 109 -12.46 6.94 6.02
N ALA A 110 -13.64 7.32 5.52
CA ALA A 110 -13.91 8.69 5.08
C ALA A 110 -13.71 9.71 6.20
N THR A 111 -14.14 9.38 7.43
CA THR A 111 -14.01 10.27 8.59
C THR A 111 -12.55 10.46 8.98
N VAL A 112 -11.82 9.35 9.06
CA VAL A 112 -10.39 9.38 9.45
C VAL A 112 -9.59 10.19 8.44
N VAL A 113 -9.78 9.94 7.14
CA VAL A 113 -9.02 10.63 6.10
C VAL A 113 -9.36 12.13 6.05
N ALA A 114 -10.62 12.52 6.28
CA ALA A 114 -10.98 13.93 6.36
C ALA A 114 -10.36 14.67 7.57
N GLU A 115 -10.15 13.98 8.69
CA GLU A 115 -9.43 14.52 9.85
C GLU A 115 -7.95 14.66 9.58
N LEU A 116 -7.35 13.65 8.94
CA LEU A 116 -5.93 13.65 8.56
C LEU A 116 -5.61 14.78 7.56
N GLU A 117 -6.49 15.02 6.58
CA GLU A 117 -6.30 16.12 5.63
C GLU A 117 -6.30 17.48 6.36
N ARG A 118 -7.28 17.70 7.24
CA ARG A 118 -7.33 18.93 8.04
C ARG A 118 -6.11 19.13 8.92
N ALA A 119 -5.60 18.02 9.51
CA ALA A 119 -4.38 18.07 10.30
C ALA A 119 -3.14 18.36 9.44
N ALA A 120 -3.05 17.77 8.25
CA ALA A 120 -1.95 18.02 7.31
C ALA A 120 -1.93 19.47 6.82
N ASP A 121 -3.10 20.03 6.49
CA ASP A 121 -3.22 21.43 6.07
C ASP A 121 -2.83 22.42 7.18
N MET A 122 -2.96 22.03 8.47
CA MET A 122 -2.52 22.83 9.61
C MET A 122 -1.01 22.71 9.89
N LEU A 123 -0.37 21.65 9.41
CA LEU A 123 1.04 21.34 9.67
C LEU A 123 1.94 21.64 8.46
N ASP A 124 1.41 22.31 7.45
CA ASP A 124 2.12 22.62 6.21
C ASP A 124 3.44 23.33 6.50
N GLY A 125 4.55 22.61 6.37
CA GLY A 125 5.91 23.13 6.42
C GLY A 125 6.91 22.48 7.37
N LYS A 126 6.61 21.43 8.15
CA LYS A 126 7.52 20.97 9.22
C LYS A 126 7.85 19.48 9.33
N THR A 127 7.59 18.67 8.33
CA THR A 127 8.07 17.28 8.39
C THR A 127 8.84 16.90 7.14
N GLU A 128 10.17 16.99 7.21
CA GLU A 128 11.04 16.19 6.37
C GLU A 128 10.76 14.72 6.74
N GLU A 129 9.92 14.07 5.97
CA GLU A 129 9.65 12.66 6.17
C GLU A 129 10.88 11.86 5.78
N HIS A 130 11.32 11.02 6.70
CA HIS A 130 12.34 10.04 6.45
C HIS A 130 11.94 9.20 5.23
N TYR A 131 12.72 9.31 4.14
CA TYR A 131 12.47 8.58 2.91
C TYR A 131 12.50 7.07 3.18
N ASN A 132 11.37 6.42 3.12
CA ASN A 132 11.27 4.97 3.17
C ASN A 132 10.98 4.44 1.75
N PRO A 133 11.94 3.78 1.11
CA PRO A 133 11.78 3.27 -0.25
C PRO A 133 10.66 2.23 -0.38
N PHE A 134 10.24 1.61 0.74
CA PHE A 134 9.18 0.60 0.77
C PHE A 134 7.77 1.18 0.95
N ASN A 135 7.64 2.49 1.15
CA ASN A 135 6.31 3.12 1.28
C ASN A 135 5.39 2.90 0.07
N ASN A 136 5.96 2.60 -1.09
CA ASN A 136 5.21 2.35 -2.33
C ASN A 136 4.93 0.87 -2.60
N GLU A 137 5.32 -0.03 -1.72
CA GLU A 137 5.08 -1.46 -1.87
C GLU A 137 4.13 -2.02 -0.83
N CYS A 138 3.45 -3.09 -1.20
CA CYS A 138 2.78 -3.97 -0.25
C CYS A 138 3.87 -4.81 0.43
N GLU A 139 3.99 -4.72 1.74
CA GLU A 139 4.96 -5.50 2.53
C GLU A 139 4.68 -7.01 2.53
N GLY A 140 3.83 -7.48 1.62
CA GLY A 140 3.55 -8.91 1.43
C GLY A 140 2.78 -9.56 2.56
N MET A 141 2.19 -8.78 3.46
CA MET A 141 1.39 -9.31 4.57
C MET A 141 -0.03 -9.71 4.18
N CYS A 142 -0.38 -9.58 2.89
CA CYS A 142 -1.67 -10.00 2.35
C CYS A 142 -1.68 -11.50 2.02
N GLY A 143 -1.29 -12.34 2.97
CA GLY A 143 -1.59 -13.76 2.92
C GLY A 143 -0.96 -14.51 1.75
N VAL A 144 0.31 -14.71 1.80
CA VAL A 144 0.98 -15.82 1.11
C VAL A 144 1.51 -16.77 2.15
#